data_f2a1b4a896680eee3baddad34e1242e2
#
_entry.id   f2a1b4a896680eee3baddad34e1242e2
#
_cell.length_a   1.000
_cell.length_b   1.000
_cell.length_c   1.000
_cell.angle_alpha   90.00
_cell.angle_beta   90.00
_cell.angle_gamma   90.00
#
_symmetry.space_group_name_H-M   'P 1'
#
loop_
_entity.id
_entity.type
_entity.pdbx_description
1 polymer ?
#
loop_
_entity_poly.entity_id
_entity_poly.type
_entity_poly.pdbx_seq_one_letter_code
_entity_poly.pdbx_strand_id
1 'polypeptide(L)'
;MRQKQSEILCKILNYFVFEDNLMKGLLDMTIDELESRLDNEFSDIYKCVLIKGEWGIGKTYFLRKKYLCDKKHIYVSLFGLNSIEEVKIEIYSKLNRVLNFIKKGVNRIKDLSINFPFASISIPYLENDIEKAIEKKCKREKFIIVIDDLERKSSNIKMEAILGIIESISNIKNSLIIVVANENKITEKEKSIYLNFSEKVIQKIYNVHRYSYTALDKILKNSIHAIDIDKELKEIISSATLKIFNSDYVNNLRTLEKGLNFVKLLIKHINFSELGLTNKQIFELITISLAIVIEDIEKNILIRN
;
A
#
# COMPACT_ATOMS: atom_id res chain seq x y z
N MET A 1 -48.66 -22.96 5.06
CA MET A 1 -48.01 -21.66 4.69
C MET A 1 -46.80 -21.29 5.57
N ARG A 2 -46.89 -21.36 6.89
CA ARG A 2 -45.76 -21.00 7.78
C ARG A 2 -44.50 -21.83 7.62
N GLN A 3 -44.63 -23.16 7.34
CA GLN A 3 -43.49 -24.05 7.16
C GLN A 3 -42.68 -23.72 5.88
N LYS A 4 -43.36 -23.40 4.77
CA LYS A 4 -42.69 -22.99 3.53
C LYS A 4 -41.97 -21.64 3.65
N GLN A 5 -42.50 -20.74 4.45
CA GLN A 5 -41.82 -19.43 4.72
C GLN A 5 -40.57 -19.61 5.58
N SER A 6 -40.59 -20.53 6.55
CA SER A 6 -39.40 -20.82 7.38
C SER A 6 -38.30 -21.50 6.57
N GLU A 7 -38.64 -22.39 5.64
CA GLU A 7 -37.66 -23.03 4.73
C GLU A 7 -37.03 -22.04 3.75
N ILE A 8 -37.81 -21.10 3.23
CA ILE A 8 -37.30 -20.02 2.35
C ILE A 8 -36.39 -19.09 3.15
N LEU A 9 -36.79 -18.73 4.38
CA LEU A 9 -35.98 -17.89 5.25
C LEU A 9 -34.65 -18.57 5.65
N CYS A 10 -34.68 -19.88 5.99
CA CYS A 10 -33.48 -20.65 6.23
C CYS A 10 -32.58 -20.77 5.00
N LYS A 11 -33.13 -20.93 3.80
CA LYS A 11 -32.34 -20.94 2.57
C LYS A 11 -31.70 -19.58 2.28
N ILE A 12 -32.44 -18.49 2.52
CA ILE A 12 -31.92 -17.13 2.38
C ILE A 12 -30.84 -16.87 3.43
N LEU A 13 -31.07 -17.21 4.71
CA LEU A 13 -30.06 -17.07 5.77
C LEU A 13 -28.83 -17.93 5.54
N ASN A 14 -28.99 -19.19 5.09
CA ASN A 14 -27.87 -20.03 4.71
C ASN A 14 -27.12 -19.51 3.48
N TYR A 15 -27.82 -18.90 2.53
CA TYR A 15 -27.20 -18.21 1.40
C TYR A 15 -26.38 -17.00 1.89
N PHE A 16 -26.91 -16.15 2.78
CA PHE A 16 -26.17 -15.05 3.37
C PHE A 16 -25.00 -15.49 4.26
N VAL A 17 -25.15 -16.55 5.06
CA VAL A 17 -24.04 -17.14 5.86
C VAL A 17 -22.98 -17.79 4.94
N PHE A 18 -23.39 -18.38 3.83
CA PHE A 18 -22.47 -18.90 2.81
C PHE A 18 -21.77 -17.76 2.06
N GLU A 19 -22.51 -16.66 1.76
CA GLU A 19 -21.91 -15.45 1.21
C GLU A 19 -20.98 -14.75 2.21
N ASP A 20 -21.28 -14.70 3.51
CA ASP A 20 -20.38 -14.11 4.51
C ASP A 20 -19.05 -14.89 4.61
N ASN A 21 -19.07 -16.22 4.51
CA ASN A 21 -17.86 -17.02 4.44
C ASN A 21 -17.18 -16.93 3.06
N LEU A 22 -17.95 -16.87 1.99
CA LEU A 22 -17.45 -16.59 0.64
C LEU A 22 -16.93 -15.16 0.53
N MET A 23 -17.61 -14.17 1.14
CA MET A 23 -17.19 -12.78 1.20
C MET A 23 -15.94 -12.60 2.05
N LYS A 24 -15.74 -13.32 3.15
CA LYS A 24 -14.46 -13.34 3.88
C LYS A 24 -13.33 -13.90 3.03
N GLY A 25 -13.53 -15.00 2.34
CA GLY A 25 -12.56 -15.57 1.40
C GLY A 25 -12.36 -14.75 0.12
N LEU A 26 -13.38 -13.98 -0.31
CA LEU A 26 -13.32 -13.06 -1.45
C LEU A 26 -12.69 -11.70 -1.10
N LEU A 27 -12.62 -11.35 0.18
CA LEU A 27 -12.02 -10.09 0.66
C LEU A 27 -10.52 -10.21 0.92
N ASP A 28 -10.03 -11.43 1.18
CA ASP A 28 -8.62 -11.73 1.39
C ASP A 28 -7.96 -12.10 0.06
N MET A 29 -7.07 -11.25 -0.43
CA MET A 29 -6.48 -11.41 -1.75
C MET A 29 -4.99 -11.15 -1.78
N THR A 30 -4.35 -11.62 -2.84
CA THR A 30 -3.00 -11.26 -3.21
C THR A 30 -2.98 -9.93 -3.96
N ILE A 31 -1.81 -9.31 -4.03
CA ILE A 31 -1.61 -8.11 -4.88
C ILE A 31 -1.92 -8.41 -6.36
N ASP A 32 -1.67 -9.62 -6.84
CA ASP A 32 -1.90 -9.96 -8.26
C ASP A 32 -3.39 -10.01 -8.62
N GLU A 33 -4.24 -10.39 -7.66
CA GLU A 33 -5.71 -10.42 -7.83
C GLU A 33 -6.34 -9.02 -7.75
N LEU A 34 -5.70 -8.09 -7.06
CA LEU A 34 -6.23 -6.75 -6.81
C LEU A 34 -6.49 -5.96 -8.10
N GLU A 35 -5.66 -6.14 -9.14
CA GLU A 35 -5.80 -5.42 -10.40
C GLU A 35 -7.12 -5.75 -11.10
N SER A 36 -7.40 -7.04 -11.29
CA SER A 36 -8.63 -7.49 -11.95
C SER A 36 -9.87 -7.07 -11.18
N ARG A 37 -9.80 -7.03 -9.85
CA ARG A 37 -10.91 -6.57 -9.03
C ARG A 37 -11.12 -5.07 -9.11
N LEU A 38 -10.06 -4.29 -9.02
CA LEU A 38 -10.15 -2.84 -9.19
C LEU A 38 -10.73 -2.46 -10.56
N ASP A 39 -10.36 -3.14 -11.64
CA ASP A 39 -10.87 -2.84 -12.98
C ASP A 39 -12.32 -3.30 -13.19
N ASN A 40 -12.71 -4.47 -12.68
CA ASN A 40 -14.07 -5.01 -12.83
C ASN A 40 -15.11 -4.27 -11.96
N GLU A 41 -14.73 -3.83 -10.76
CA GLU A 41 -15.61 -3.16 -9.82
C GLU A 41 -15.64 -1.63 -10.03
N PHE A 42 -14.84 -1.12 -10.94
CA PHE A 42 -14.76 0.30 -11.32
C PHE A 42 -15.94 0.80 -12.16
N SER A 43 -16.91 -0.04 -12.41
CA SER A 43 -18.18 0.43 -12.95
C SER A 43 -18.88 1.25 -11.86
N ASP A 44 -18.91 2.54 -11.98
CA ASP A 44 -19.78 3.57 -11.35
C ASP A 44 -20.42 3.31 -9.96
N ILE A 45 -20.20 2.15 -9.33
CA ILE A 45 -20.80 1.71 -8.08
C ILE A 45 -20.04 2.29 -6.87
N TYR A 46 -18.70 2.15 -6.85
CA TYR A 46 -17.90 2.59 -5.72
C TYR A 46 -17.11 3.85 -6.03
N LYS A 47 -17.26 4.86 -5.18
CA LYS A 47 -16.56 6.15 -5.28
C LYS A 47 -15.32 6.21 -4.39
N CYS A 48 -15.31 5.45 -3.30
CA CYS A 48 -14.20 5.36 -2.37
C CYS A 48 -13.95 3.92 -1.97
N VAL A 49 -12.72 3.45 -2.21
CA VAL A 49 -12.28 2.10 -1.86
C VAL A 49 -11.06 2.16 -0.96
N LEU A 50 -10.95 1.21 -0.03
CA LEU A 50 -9.80 1.03 0.85
C LEU A 50 -9.01 -0.20 0.43
N ILE A 51 -7.72 -0.04 0.20
CA ILE A 51 -6.75 -1.14 0.07
C ILE A 51 -6.01 -1.25 1.40
N LYS A 52 -6.37 -2.24 2.20
CA LYS A 52 -5.71 -2.48 3.48
C LYS A 52 -4.77 -3.69 3.42
N GLY A 53 -3.77 -3.68 4.29
CA GLY A 53 -2.82 -4.79 4.43
C GLY A 53 -1.52 -4.35 5.07
N GLU A 54 -0.71 -5.32 5.48
CA GLU A 54 0.54 -5.08 6.19
C GLU A 54 1.56 -4.28 5.36
N TRP A 55 2.52 -3.68 6.06
CA TRP A 55 3.63 -2.99 5.41
C TRP A 55 4.52 -3.98 4.65
N GLY A 56 5.03 -3.54 3.51
CA GLY A 56 5.97 -4.33 2.71
C GLY A 56 5.35 -5.35 1.76
N ILE A 57 4.03 -5.57 1.77
CA ILE A 57 3.38 -6.50 0.83
C ILE A 57 3.24 -5.97 -0.59
N GLY A 58 3.66 -4.73 -0.86
CA GLY A 58 3.74 -4.20 -2.22
C GLY A 58 2.58 -3.31 -2.67
N LYS A 59 1.64 -2.89 -1.80
CA LYS A 59 0.48 -2.03 -2.16
C LYS A 59 0.88 -0.78 -2.96
N THR A 60 1.79 0.01 -2.41
CA THR A 60 2.29 1.25 -3.04
C THR A 60 3.00 0.98 -4.35
N TYR A 61 3.82 -0.08 -4.42
CA TYR A 61 4.52 -0.48 -5.63
C TYR A 61 3.52 -0.88 -6.73
N PHE A 62 2.56 -1.72 -6.41
CA PHE A 62 1.49 -2.13 -7.31
C PHE A 62 0.75 -0.93 -7.89
N LEU A 63 0.26 -0.03 -7.03
CA LEU A 63 -0.45 1.15 -7.48
C LEU A 63 0.41 2.02 -8.41
N ARG A 64 1.62 2.39 -8.00
CA ARG A 64 2.46 3.33 -8.75
C ARG A 64 3.09 2.75 -10.01
N LYS A 65 3.41 1.45 -10.03
CA LYS A 65 4.22 0.84 -11.09
C LYS A 65 3.43 -0.09 -12.01
N LYS A 66 2.19 -0.44 -11.64
CA LYS A 66 1.35 -1.34 -12.41
C LYS A 66 0.00 -0.69 -12.71
N TYR A 67 -0.82 -0.49 -11.69
CA TYR A 67 -2.22 -0.12 -11.83
C TYR A 67 -2.47 1.28 -12.41
N LEU A 68 -1.67 2.27 -12.00
CA LEU A 68 -1.87 3.69 -12.36
C LEU A 68 -1.06 4.15 -13.58
N CYS A 69 -0.26 3.28 -14.21
CA CYS A 69 0.67 3.69 -15.25
C CYS A 69 -0.02 4.34 -16.46
N ASP A 70 -1.19 3.86 -16.82
CA ASP A 70 -2.00 4.28 -17.96
C ASP A 70 -3.24 5.10 -17.58
N LYS A 71 -3.47 5.32 -16.29
CA LYS A 71 -4.67 5.97 -15.76
C LYS A 71 -4.38 7.42 -15.32
N LYS A 72 -5.35 8.31 -15.54
CA LYS A 72 -5.26 9.68 -15.03
C LYS A 72 -5.47 9.71 -13.54
N HIS A 73 -4.45 10.15 -12.83
CA HIS A 73 -4.46 10.10 -11.36
C HIS A 73 -3.63 11.22 -10.72
N ILE A 74 -3.88 11.40 -9.42
CA ILE A 74 -2.92 11.99 -8.47
C ILE A 74 -2.66 11.00 -7.35
N TYR A 75 -1.47 11.06 -6.80
CA TYR A 75 -1.03 10.19 -5.70
C TYR A 75 -0.49 11.04 -4.56
N VAL A 76 -1.15 10.99 -3.41
CA VAL A 76 -0.80 11.75 -2.20
C VAL A 76 -0.49 10.77 -1.08
N SER A 77 0.74 10.80 -0.56
CA SER A 77 1.09 10.11 0.69
C SER A 77 0.94 11.10 1.84
N LEU A 78 0.28 10.67 2.90
CA LEU A 78 0.13 11.48 4.12
C LEU A 78 1.40 11.46 4.97
N PHE A 79 2.32 10.54 4.69
CA PHE A 79 3.61 10.47 5.40
C PHE A 79 4.45 11.71 5.14
N GLY A 80 4.87 12.37 6.21
CA GLY A 80 5.69 13.58 6.15
C GLY A 80 4.92 14.90 6.01
N LEU A 81 3.58 14.85 5.95
CA LEU A 81 2.73 16.04 6.05
C LEU A 81 2.36 16.29 7.52
N ASN A 82 2.37 17.56 7.94
CA ASN A 82 2.21 17.94 9.34
C ASN A 82 0.90 18.66 9.65
N SER A 83 0.18 19.13 8.64
CA SER A 83 -1.09 19.81 8.82
C SER A 83 -2.10 19.45 7.72
N ILE A 84 -3.37 19.68 7.97
CA ILE A 84 -4.44 19.48 6.98
C ILE A 84 -4.30 20.46 5.80
N GLU A 85 -3.73 21.62 6.05
CA GLU A 85 -3.42 22.62 5.02
C GLU A 85 -2.36 22.09 4.06
N GLU A 86 -1.31 21.43 4.58
CA GLU A 86 -0.29 20.77 3.74
C GLU A 86 -0.90 19.68 2.89
N VAL A 87 -1.84 18.89 3.41
CA VAL A 87 -2.57 17.86 2.64
C VAL A 87 -3.35 18.51 1.49
N LYS A 88 -4.10 19.58 1.77
CA LYS A 88 -4.87 20.32 0.75
C LYS A 88 -3.96 20.92 -0.32
N ILE A 89 -2.85 21.54 0.09
CA ILE A 89 -1.84 22.10 -0.82
C ILE A 89 -1.22 20.98 -1.67
N GLU A 90 -0.92 19.82 -1.10
CA GLU A 90 -0.37 18.69 -1.83
C GLU A 90 -1.34 18.19 -2.91
N ILE A 91 -2.62 18.00 -2.56
CA ILE A 91 -3.67 17.62 -3.51
C ILE A 91 -3.76 18.68 -4.63
N TYR A 92 -3.91 19.95 -4.28
CA TYR A 92 -4.07 21.04 -5.24
C TYR A 92 -2.86 21.20 -6.16
N SER A 93 -1.64 21.09 -5.61
CA SER A 93 -0.40 21.20 -6.38
C SER A 93 -0.24 20.09 -7.43
N LYS A 94 -0.73 18.89 -7.12
CA LYS A 94 -0.72 17.76 -8.07
C LYS A 94 -1.80 17.87 -9.14
N LEU A 95 -2.90 18.51 -8.83
CA LEU A 95 -3.95 18.82 -9.81
C LEU A 95 -3.50 19.92 -10.79
N ASN A 96 -2.70 20.86 -10.36
CA ASN A 96 -2.27 22.01 -11.16
C ASN A 96 -0.79 21.93 -11.53
N ARG A 97 -0.50 21.78 -12.83
CA ARG A 97 0.88 21.71 -13.34
C ARG A 97 1.72 22.94 -13.01
N VAL A 98 1.12 24.13 -12.96
CA VAL A 98 1.80 25.39 -12.67
C VAL A 98 2.42 25.39 -11.26
N LEU A 99 1.69 24.88 -10.26
CA LEU A 99 2.20 24.79 -8.88
C LEU A 99 3.31 23.74 -8.72
N ASN A 100 3.37 22.73 -9.59
CA ASN A 100 4.48 21.77 -9.60
C ASN A 100 5.81 22.42 -9.99
N PHE A 101 5.81 23.46 -10.84
CA PHE A 101 7.02 24.24 -11.16
C PHE A 101 7.46 25.07 -9.95
N ILE A 102 6.55 25.66 -9.22
CA ILE A 102 6.84 26.42 -7.99
C ILE A 102 7.43 25.48 -6.92
N LYS A 103 6.85 24.27 -6.73
CA LYS A 103 7.42 23.25 -5.83
C LYS A 103 8.85 22.83 -6.18
N LYS A 104 9.17 22.67 -7.47
CA LYS A 104 10.54 22.36 -7.91
C LYS A 104 11.52 23.48 -7.56
N GLY A 105 11.08 24.72 -7.55
CA GLY A 105 11.87 25.87 -7.05
C GLY A 105 12.03 25.87 -5.53
N VAL A 106 10.98 25.48 -4.79
CA VAL A 106 10.92 25.50 -3.33
C VAL A 106 11.70 24.35 -2.67
N ASN A 107 11.86 23.20 -3.32
CA ASN A 107 12.70 22.11 -2.79
C ASN A 107 14.20 22.51 -2.68
N ARG A 108 14.61 23.61 -3.30
CA ARG A 108 15.92 24.26 -3.05
C ARG A 108 15.90 25.25 -1.87
N ILE A 109 14.74 25.48 -1.25
CA ILE A 109 14.51 26.54 -0.25
C ILE A 109 14.03 25.92 1.08
N LYS A 110 14.42 24.68 1.39
CA LYS A 110 14.17 24.09 2.73
C LYS A 110 14.85 24.85 3.88
N ASP A 111 15.79 25.74 3.57
CA ASP A 111 16.55 26.53 4.55
C ASP A 111 16.10 28.01 4.65
N LEU A 112 15.07 28.41 3.93
CA LEU A 112 14.52 29.75 4.06
C LEU A 112 13.17 29.65 4.77
N SER A 113 13.08 30.24 5.94
CA SER A 113 11.84 30.66 6.62
C SER A 113 11.11 31.66 5.73
N ILE A 114 10.55 31.20 4.62
CA ILE A 114 9.84 32.06 3.69
C ILE A 114 8.41 32.15 4.16
N ASN A 115 8.02 33.31 4.62
CA ASN A 115 6.66 33.78 4.61
C ASN A 115 6.16 33.73 3.16
N PHE A 116 5.58 32.59 2.77
CA PHE A 116 4.93 32.47 1.47
C PHE A 116 3.76 33.46 1.41
N PRO A 117 3.62 34.21 0.31
CA PRO A 117 2.41 35.01 0.10
C PRO A 117 1.13 34.16 0.05
N PHE A 118 1.24 32.82 0.07
CA PHE A 118 0.14 31.86 0.20
C PHE A 118 -0.36 31.66 1.63
N ALA A 119 0.31 32.13 2.65
CA ALA A 119 -0.23 32.16 4.02
C ALA A 119 -1.49 33.06 4.15
N SER A 120 -1.80 33.86 3.15
CA SER A 120 -3.00 34.69 3.07
C SER A 120 -4.12 34.12 2.19
N ILE A 121 -3.94 32.93 1.56
CA ILE A 121 -5.05 32.23 0.92
C ILE A 121 -5.86 31.59 2.03
N SER A 122 -6.99 32.19 2.34
CA SER A 122 -7.90 31.67 3.35
C SER A 122 -8.32 30.23 2.98
N ILE A 123 -8.19 29.31 3.94
CA ILE A 123 -8.44 27.89 3.83
C ILE A 123 -9.76 27.52 3.12
N PRO A 124 -10.88 28.26 3.31
CA PRO A 124 -12.14 28.01 2.59
C PRO A 124 -12.03 28.12 1.06
N TYR A 125 -11.15 28.97 0.54
CA TYR A 125 -10.96 29.08 -0.92
C TYR A 125 -10.27 27.86 -1.50
N LEU A 126 -9.37 27.22 -0.74
CA LEU A 126 -8.60 26.08 -1.23
C LEU A 126 -9.49 24.84 -1.43
N GLU A 127 -10.51 24.61 -0.59
CA GLU A 127 -11.44 23.47 -0.73
C GLU A 127 -12.25 23.58 -2.02
N ASN A 128 -12.91 24.71 -2.24
CA ASN A 128 -13.66 24.97 -3.46
C ASN A 128 -12.79 24.88 -4.72
N ASP A 129 -11.53 25.28 -4.63
CA ASP A 129 -10.60 25.22 -5.75
C ASP A 129 -10.12 23.79 -6.04
N ILE A 130 -9.97 22.95 -5.01
CA ILE A 130 -9.66 21.52 -5.15
C ILE A 130 -10.83 20.82 -5.85
N GLU A 131 -12.04 20.99 -5.37
CA GLU A 131 -13.25 20.38 -5.94
C GLU A 131 -13.42 20.79 -7.41
N LYS A 132 -13.38 22.07 -7.73
CA LYS A 132 -13.46 22.58 -9.10
C LYS A 132 -12.33 22.02 -10.00
N ALA A 133 -11.11 21.90 -9.46
CA ALA A 133 -9.98 21.35 -10.20
C ALA A 133 -10.17 19.87 -10.50
N ILE A 134 -10.72 19.08 -9.55
CA ILE A 134 -11.04 17.66 -9.73
C ILE A 134 -12.22 17.53 -10.72
N GLU A 135 -13.30 18.28 -10.56
CA GLU A 135 -14.44 18.28 -11.49
C GLU A 135 -13.99 18.54 -12.93
N LYS A 136 -13.08 19.51 -13.13
CA LYS A 136 -12.51 19.80 -14.45
C LYS A 136 -11.76 18.60 -15.03
N LYS A 137 -11.06 17.80 -14.20
CA LYS A 137 -10.37 16.58 -14.62
C LYS A 137 -11.34 15.45 -14.93
N CYS A 138 -12.41 15.35 -14.15
CA CYS A 138 -13.44 14.30 -14.26
C CYS A 138 -14.44 14.53 -15.40
N LYS A 139 -14.46 15.70 -16.08
CA LYS A 139 -15.44 16.03 -17.13
C LYS A 139 -15.47 15.06 -18.30
N ARG A 140 -14.35 14.47 -18.66
CA ARG A 140 -14.19 13.67 -19.90
C ARG A 140 -13.93 12.18 -19.62
N GLU A 141 -13.41 11.84 -18.44
CA GLU A 141 -12.97 10.49 -18.10
C GLU A 141 -12.86 10.32 -16.57
N LYS A 142 -12.76 9.08 -16.13
CA LYS A 142 -12.51 8.76 -14.71
C LYS A 142 -11.17 9.32 -14.28
N PHE A 143 -11.14 9.93 -13.09
CA PHE A 143 -9.94 10.47 -12.47
C PHE A 143 -9.72 9.83 -11.11
N ILE A 144 -8.54 9.27 -10.90
CA ILE A 144 -8.21 8.53 -9.68
C ILE A 144 -7.43 9.43 -8.71
N ILE A 145 -7.86 9.44 -7.46
CA ILE A 145 -7.16 10.12 -6.38
C ILE A 145 -6.71 9.06 -5.37
N VAL A 146 -5.40 8.90 -5.20
CA VAL A 146 -4.85 7.98 -4.21
C VAL A 146 -4.40 8.74 -2.98
N ILE A 147 -4.89 8.32 -1.81
CA ILE A 147 -4.46 8.78 -0.48
C ILE A 147 -3.77 7.60 0.21
N ASP A 148 -2.44 7.65 0.29
CA ASP A 148 -1.62 6.58 0.85
C ASP A 148 -1.06 6.93 2.24
N ASP A 149 -0.67 5.90 2.98
CA ASP A 149 -0.06 6.01 4.31
C ASP A 149 -0.99 6.66 5.37
N LEU A 150 -2.29 6.33 5.36
CA LEU A 150 -3.28 6.90 6.28
C LEU A 150 -2.88 6.73 7.75
N GLU A 151 -2.34 5.56 8.12
CA GLU A 151 -1.85 5.25 9.46
C GLU A 151 -0.56 5.98 9.85
N ARG A 152 0.14 6.56 8.85
CA ARG A 152 1.41 7.29 9.04
C ARG A 152 1.25 8.80 9.00
N LYS A 153 0.02 9.29 8.94
CA LYS A 153 -0.23 10.71 9.05
C LYS A 153 0.35 11.28 10.36
N SER A 154 0.74 12.54 10.36
CA SER A 154 1.14 13.23 11.58
C SER A 154 0.02 13.21 12.63
N SER A 155 0.37 13.10 13.91
CA SER A 155 -0.56 13.25 15.03
C SER A 155 -1.24 14.64 15.09
N ASN A 156 -0.67 15.64 14.44
CA ASN A 156 -1.25 16.98 14.32
C ASN A 156 -2.44 17.03 13.34
N ILE A 157 -2.58 16.02 12.48
CA ILE A 157 -3.67 15.91 11.51
C ILE A 157 -4.75 15.01 12.13
N LYS A 158 -5.93 15.58 12.37
CA LYS A 158 -7.07 14.81 12.87
C LYS A 158 -7.59 13.84 11.83
N MET A 159 -7.92 12.61 12.23
CA MET A 159 -8.45 11.56 11.34
C MET A 159 -9.75 12.02 10.67
N GLU A 160 -10.64 12.69 11.41
CA GLU A 160 -11.89 13.22 10.90
C GLU A 160 -11.69 14.23 9.77
N ALA A 161 -10.64 15.05 9.87
CA ALA A 161 -10.36 16.05 8.84
C ALA A 161 -9.92 15.41 7.51
N ILE A 162 -9.12 14.33 7.58
CA ILE A 162 -8.74 13.56 6.38
C ILE A 162 -9.97 12.87 5.77
N LEU A 163 -10.75 12.18 6.60
CA LEU A 163 -11.95 11.48 6.13
C LEU A 163 -12.99 12.45 5.56
N GLY A 164 -13.09 13.65 6.12
CA GLY A 164 -13.93 14.73 5.57
C GLY A 164 -13.49 15.19 4.18
N ILE A 165 -12.19 15.35 3.93
CA ILE A 165 -11.65 15.64 2.59
C ILE A 165 -11.96 14.50 1.62
N ILE A 166 -11.76 13.24 2.04
CA ILE A 166 -12.06 12.07 1.21
C ILE A 166 -13.55 12.04 0.86
N GLU A 167 -14.42 12.31 1.82
CA GLU A 167 -15.88 12.38 1.61
C GLU A 167 -16.24 13.46 0.59
N SER A 168 -15.75 14.69 0.76
CA SER A 168 -16.05 15.79 -0.17
C SER A 168 -15.65 15.46 -1.60
N ILE A 169 -14.44 14.92 -1.79
CA ILE A 169 -13.93 14.54 -3.10
C ILE A 169 -14.71 13.35 -3.69
N SER A 170 -15.15 12.39 -2.86
CA SER A 170 -15.88 11.21 -3.32
C SER A 170 -17.24 11.55 -3.92
N ASN A 171 -17.80 12.69 -3.57
CA ASN A 171 -19.08 13.17 -4.12
C ASN A 171 -18.96 13.73 -5.55
N ILE A 172 -17.74 13.97 -6.03
CA ILE A 172 -17.50 14.47 -7.39
C ILE A 172 -17.74 13.35 -8.40
N LYS A 173 -18.57 13.64 -9.41
CA LYS A 173 -18.88 12.66 -10.46
C LYS A 173 -17.62 12.25 -11.23
N ASN A 174 -17.51 10.97 -11.55
CA ASN A 174 -16.36 10.35 -12.25
C ASN A 174 -15.03 10.43 -11.48
N SER A 175 -15.03 10.81 -10.19
CA SER A 175 -13.87 10.61 -9.34
C SER A 175 -13.88 9.22 -8.73
N LEU A 176 -12.69 8.68 -8.47
CA LEU A 176 -12.52 7.50 -7.65
C LEU A 176 -11.40 7.77 -6.65
N ILE A 177 -11.67 7.48 -5.41
CA ILE A 177 -10.67 7.57 -4.36
C ILE A 177 -10.22 6.18 -3.98
N ILE A 178 -8.90 6.00 -3.95
CA ILE A 178 -8.26 4.81 -3.41
C ILE A 178 -7.52 5.24 -2.15
N VAL A 179 -8.01 4.79 -1.00
CA VAL A 179 -7.32 4.95 0.28
C VAL A 179 -6.44 3.73 0.50
N VAL A 180 -5.20 3.94 0.94
CA VAL A 180 -4.29 2.84 1.26
C VAL A 180 -3.89 2.96 2.72
N ALA A 181 -4.02 1.87 3.47
CA ALA A 181 -3.69 1.86 4.89
C ALA A 181 -3.21 0.50 5.39
N ASN A 182 -2.47 0.52 6.50
CA ASN A 182 -2.34 -0.59 7.42
C ASN A 182 -3.18 -0.29 8.67
N GLU A 183 -4.43 -0.77 8.69
CA GLU A 183 -5.36 -0.50 9.78
C GLU A 183 -4.86 -0.98 11.14
N ASN A 184 -4.03 -2.04 11.17
CA ASN A 184 -3.46 -2.56 12.41
C ASN A 184 -2.45 -1.59 13.07
N LYS A 185 -2.01 -0.58 12.32
CA LYS A 185 -1.08 0.47 12.79
C LYS A 185 -1.77 1.80 13.08
N ILE A 186 -3.07 1.89 12.91
CA ILE A 186 -3.85 3.05 13.40
C ILE A 186 -3.83 3.01 14.94
N THR A 187 -3.50 4.14 15.55
CA THR A 187 -3.39 4.23 17.01
C THR A 187 -4.73 3.94 17.69
N GLU A 188 -4.71 3.30 18.86
CA GLU A 188 -5.94 2.98 19.60
C GLU A 188 -6.79 4.22 19.90
N LYS A 189 -6.16 5.39 20.08
CA LYS A 189 -6.86 6.67 20.28
C LYS A 189 -7.68 7.11 19.08
N GLU A 190 -7.24 6.75 17.86
CA GLU A 190 -7.88 7.14 16.61
C GLU A 190 -8.78 6.03 16.05
N LYS A 191 -8.64 4.82 16.55
CA LYS A 191 -9.31 3.63 16.01
C LYS A 191 -10.83 3.74 16.05
N SER A 192 -11.39 4.22 17.18
CA SER A 192 -12.83 4.42 17.31
C SER A 192 -13.35 5.50 16.35
N ILE A 193 -12.60 6.59 16.21
CA ILE A 193 -12.91 7.67 15.27
C ILE A 193 -12.84 7.16 13.84
N TYR A 194 -11.74 6.47 13.50
CA TYR A 194 -11.56 5.87 12.19
C TYR A 194 -12.71 4.93 11.83
N LEU A 195 -13.10 4.02 12.70
CA LEU A 195 -14.19 3.07 12.45
C LEU A 195 -15.54 3.78 12.22
N ASN A 196 -15.87 4.76 13.06
CA ASN A 196 -17.13 5.49 12.95
C ASN A 196 -17.26 6.31 11.65
N PHE A 197 -16.16 6.91 11.20
CA PHE A 197 -16.18 7.74 9.99
C PHE A 197 -15.93 6.93 8.71
N SER A 198 -15.11 5.88 8.79
CA SER A 198 -14.78 5.06 7.63
C SER A 198 -15.99 4.33 7.06
N GLU A 199 -16.92 3.86 7.91
CA GLU A 199 -18.16 3.22 7.48
C GLU A 199 -18.96 4.11 6.51
N LYS A 200 -19.01 5.42 6.77
CA LYS A 200 -19.71 6.36 5.91
C LYS A 200 -18.99 6.65 4.60
N VAL A 201 -17.65 6.67 4.62
CA VAL A 201 -16.83 7.17 3.51
C VAL A 201 -16.34 6.04 2.61
N ILE A 202 -15.93 4.92 3.20
CA ILE A 202 -15.36 3.78 2.50
C ILE A 202 -16.45 2.80 2.10
N GLN A 203 -16.68 2.67 0.80
CA GLN A 203 -17.76 1.84 0.26
C GLN A 203 -17.34 0.41 -0.02
N LYS A 204 -16.03 0.16 -0.22
CA LYS A 204 -15.47 -1.17 -0.48
C LYS A 204 -14.09 -1.30 0.14
N ILE A 205 -13.83 -2.45 0.72
CA ILE A 205 -12.54 -2.78 1.35
C ILE A 205 -11.92 -3.96 0.62
N TYR A 206 -10.66 -3.81 0.22
CA TYR A 206 -9.80 -4.87 -0.30
C TYR A 206 -8.73 -5.20 0.73
N ASN A 207 -8.81 -6.41 1.28
CA ASN A 207 -7.83 -6.88 2.26
C ASN A 207 -6.71 -7.64 1.54
N VAL A 208 -5.57 -7.00 1.40
CA VAL A 208 -4.38 -7.59 0.78
C VAL A 208 -3.51 -8.19 1.89
N HIS A 209 -3.42 -9.50 1.93
CA HIS A 209 -2.67 -10.21 2.96
C HIS A 209 -1.41 -10.90 2.42
N ARG A 210 -1.21 -10.94 1.11
CA ARG A 210 -0.02 -11.53 0.51
C ARG A 210 0.54 -10.66 -0.63
N TYR A 211 1.86 -10.61 -0.70
CA TYR A 211 2.57 -9.92 -1.78
C TYR A 211 2.38 -10.64 -3.13
N SER A 212 2.74 -9.93 -4.21
CA SER A 212 2.79 -10.47 -5.56
C SER A 212 3.96 -11.45 -5.71
N TYR A 213 3.69 -12.67 -6.19
CA TYR A 213 4.73 -13.62 -6.56
C TYR A 213 5.63 -13.10 -7.68
N THR A 214 5.07 -12.34 -8.61
CA THR A 214 5.84 -11.70 -9.68
C THR A 214 6.80 -10.63 -9.14
N ALA A 215 6.42 -9.91 -8.08
CA ALA A 215 7.30 -8.96 -7.40
C ALA A 215 8.42 -9.67 -6.64
N LEU A 216 8.10 -10.76 -5.94
CA LEU A 216 9.08 -11.61 -5.27
C LEU A 216 10.15 -12.12 -6.26
N ASP A 217 9.71 -12.73 -7.35
CA ASP A 217 10.60 -13.29 -8.39
C ASP A 217 11.49 -12.19 -9.01
N LYS A 218 10.93 -11.01 -9.28
CA LYS A 218 11.67 -9.87 -9.83
C LYS A 218 12.73 -9.36 -8.85
N ILE A 219 12.43 -9.24 -7.57
CA ILE A 219 13.39 -8.80 -6.55
C ILE A 219 14.50 -9.85 -6.45
N LEU A 220 14.15 -11.13 -6.41
CA LEU A 220 15.07 -12.24 -6.36
C LEU A 220 16.03 -12.23 -7.54
N LYS A 221 15.50 -12.23 -8.77
CA LYS A 221 16.30 -12.18 -9.99
C LYS A 221 17.23 -10.98 -10.01
N ASN A 222 16.71 -9.77 -9.78
CA ASN A 222 17.55 -8.57 -9.79
C ASN A 222 18.66 -8.60 -8.74
N SER A 223 18.35 -9.11 -7.55
CA SER A 223 19.31 -9.20 -6.46
C SER A 223 20.39 -10.24 -6.70
N ILE A 224 20.03 -11.39 -7.27
CA ILE A 224 20.95 -12.50 -7.53
C ILE A 224 21.78 -12.27 -8.80
N HIS A 225 21.17 -11.71 -9.86
CA HIS A 225 21.94 -11.37 -11.08
C HIS A 225 23.05 -10.35 -10.84
N ALA A 226 22.85 -9.47 -9.87
CA ALA A 226 23.86 -8.48 -9.49
C ALA A 226 25.08 -9.07 -8.74
N ILE A 227 25.07 -10.37 -8.42
CA ILE A 227 26.18 -11.06 -7.73
C ILE A 227 26.99 -11.82 -8.78
N ASP A 228 28.32 -11.61 -8.75
CA ASP A 228 29.25 -12.35 -9.60
C ASP A 228 29.60 -13.69 -8.96
N ILE A 229 28.77 -14.69 -9.22
CA ILE A 229 28.87 -16.07 -8.77
C ILE A 229 28.39 -17.03 -9.85
N ASP A 230 28.79 -18.31 -9.75
CA ASP A 230 28.33 -19.33 -10.67
C ASP A 230 26.81 -19.56 -10.64
N LYS A 231 26.33 -20.26 -11.66
CA LYS A 231 24.89 -20.50 -11.83
C LYS A 231 24.32 -21.39 -10.72
N GLU A 232 25.08 -22.37 -10.29
CA GLU A 232 24.65 -23.35 -9.29
C GLU A 232 24.41 -22.67 -7.93
N LEU A 233 25.32 -21.80 -7.50
CA LEU A 233 25.15 -21.03 -6.27
C LEU A 233 23.97 -20.05 -6.36
N LYS A 234 23.70 -19.46 -7.54
CA LYS A 234 22.51 -18.63 -7.77
C LYS A 234 21.21 -19.43 -7.57
N GLU A 235 21.17 -20.67 -8.05
CA GLU A 235 20.02 -21.57 -7.89
C GLU A 235 19.83 -21.97 -6.42
N ILE A 236 20.92 -22.24 -5.70
CA ILE A 236 20.89 -22.54 -4.26
C ILE A 236 20.31 -21.35 -3.46
N ILE A 237 20.79 -20.12 -3.72
CA ILE A 237 20.31 -18.91 -3.05
C ILE A 237 18.82 -18.70 -3.33
N SER A 238 18.42 -18.85 -4.60
CA SER A 238 17.01 -18.71 -5.00
C SER A 238 16.13 -19.70 -4.26
N SER A 239 16.53 -20.98 -4.23
CA SER A 239 15.79 -22.06 -3.58
C SER A 239 15.69 -21.86 -2.07
N ALA A 240 16.78 -21.45 -1.40
CA ALA A 240 16.80 -21.15 0.02
C ALA A 240 15.88 -19.98 0.37
N THR A 241 15.92 -18.93 -0.45
CA THR A 241 15.07 -17.74 -0.25
C THR A 241 13.60 -18.09 -0.44
N LEU A 242 13.25 -18.81 -1.50
CA LEU A 242 11.87 -19.23 -1.77
C LEU A 242 11.33 -20.15 -0.69
N LYS A 243 12.16 -21.03 -0.09
CA LYS A 243 11.75 -21.87 1.03
C LYS A 243 11.24 -21.06 2.21
N ILE A 244 11.88 -19.92 2.51
CA ILE A 244 11.51 -19.06 3.62
C ILE A 244 10.29 -18.20 3.25
N PHE A 245 10.31 -17.57 2.08
CA PHE A 245 9.27 -16.62 1.66
C PHE A 245 7.97 -17.27 1.16
N ASN A 246 7.99 -18.56 0.80
CA ASN A 246 6.77 -19.33 0.53
C ASN A 246 6.09 -19.82 1.83
N SER A 247 6.76 -19.71 2.98
CA SER A 247 6.12 -19.94 4.27
C SER A 247 5.23 -18.74 4.62
N ASP A 248 4.14 -18.96 5.34
CA ASP A 248 3.21 -17.90 5.77
C ASP A 248 3.81 -16.96 6.84
N TYR A 249 5.04 -17.24 7.29
CA TYR A 249 5.71 -16.49 8.35
C TYR A 249 6.32 -15.16 7.91
N VAL A 250 6.63 -15.00 6.63
CA VAL A 250 7.28 -13.78 6.11
C VAL A 250 6.47 -13.22 4.96
N ASN A 251 5.88 -12.05 5.18
CA ASN A 251 5.02 -11.40 4.21
C ASN A 251 5.45 -9.96 3.89
N ASN A 252 6.77 -9.70 3.91
CA ASN A 252 7.32 -8.36 3.77
C ASN A 252 8.47 -8.34 2.75
N LEU A 253 8.22 -7.78 1.56
CA LEU A 253 9.23 -7.69 0.50
C LEU A 253 10.43 -6.81 0.84
N ARG A 254 10.29 -5.85 1.79
CA ARG A 254 11.44 -5.06 2.27
C ARG A 254 12.37 -5.90 3.12
N THR A 255 11.82 -6.83 3.89
CA THR A 255 12.60 -7.81 4.67
C THR A 255 13.36 -8.75 3.73
N LEU A 256 12.74 -9.15 2.61
CA LEU A 256 13.41 -9.91 1.54
C LEU A 256 14.63 -9.16 1.00
N GLU A 257 14.48 -7.90 0.59
CA GLU A 257 15.61 -7.11 0.06
C GLU A 257 16.76 -7.00 1.06
N LYS A 258 16.46 -6.78 2.34
CA LYS A 258 17.47 -6.73 3.40
C LYS A 258 18.15 -8.08 3.62
N GLY A 259 17.39 -9.17 3.65
CA GLY A 259 17.91 -10.53 3.75
C GLY A 259 18.84 -10.88 2.58
N LEU A 260 18.45 -10.56 1.35
CA LEU A 260 19.29 -10.77 0.17
C LEU A 260 20.57 -9.91 0.17
N ASN A 261 20.51 -8.69 0.70
CA ASN A 261 21.70 -7.88 0.88
C ASN A 261 22.67 -8.50 1.90
N PHE A 262 22.15 -9.12 2.96
CA PHE A 262 22.96 -9.88 3.88
C PHE A 262 23.61 -11.10 3.21
N VAL A 263 22.87 -11.87 2.41
CA VAL A 263 23.42 -12.99 1.64
C VAL A 263 24.55 -12.53 0.71
N LYS A 264 24.40 -11.37 0.06
CA LYS A 264 25.49 -10.78 -0.75
C LYS A 264 26.76 -10.53 0.07
N LEU A 265 26.62 -10.01 1.29
CA LEU A 265 27.76 -9.80 2.18
C LEU A 265 28.39 -11.13 2.59
N LEU A 266 27.58 -12.12 2.93
CA LEU A 266 28.02 -13.45 3.31
C LEU A 266 28.85 -14.09 2.18
N ILE A 267 28.37 -14.05 0.95
CA ILE A 267 29.08 -14.61 -0.22
C ILE A 267 30.41 -13.87 -0.49
N LYS A 268 30.41 -12.56 -0.27
CA LYS A 268 31.65 -11.77 -0.45
C LYS A 268 32.75 -12.14 0.53
N HIS A 269 32.39 -12.61 1.72
CA HIS A 269 33.36 -12.91 2.80
C HIS A 269 33.62 -14.40 3.00
N ILE A 270 32.79 -15.27 2.43
CA ILE A 270 32.93 -16.73 2.56
C ILE A 270 33.18 -17.35 1.19
N ASN A 271 34.33 -17.99 1.06
CA ASN A 271 34.63 -18.83 -0.12
C ASN A 271 34.16 -20.27 0.17
N PHE A 272 32.96 -20.60 -0.32
CA PHE A 272 32.36 -21.92 -0.09
C PHE A 272 33.20 -23.08 -0.68
N SER A 273 33.93 -22.84 -1.77
CA SER A 273 34.77 -23.83 -2.41
C SER A 273 35.99 -24.18 -1.54
N GLU A 274 36.56 -23.20 -0.86
CA GLU A 274 37.70 -23.43 0.07
C GLU A 274 37.27 -24.20 1.32
N LEU A 275 36.02 -24.05 1.73
CA LEU A 275 35.47 -24.77 2.88
C LEU A 275 35.03 -26.20 2.57
N GLY A 276 35.07 -26.63 1.31
CA GLY A 276 34.71 -27.98 0.89
C GLY A 276 33.24 -28.35 1.19
N LEU A 277 32.34 -27.35 1.24
CA LEU A 277 30.93 -27.54 1.56
C LEU A 277 30.20 -28.14 0.36
N THR A 278 29.33 -29.09 0.64
CA THR A 278 28.39 -29.61 -0.36
C THR A 278 27.24 -28.61 -0.61
N ASN A 279 26.61 -28.70 -1.78
CA ASN A 279 25.46 -27.84 -2.13
C ASN A 279 24.34 -27.87 -1.08
N LYS A 280 24.09 -29.03 -0.47
CA LYS A 280 23.13 -29.18 0.62
C LYS A 280 23.55 -28.37 1.84
N GLN A 281 24.81 -28.42 2.23
CA GLN A 281 25.31 -27.63 3.37
C GLN A 281 25.30 -26.14 3.10
N ILE A 282 25.61 -25.71 1.86
CA ILE A 282 25.51 -24.30 1.44
C ILE A 282 24.04 -23.84 1.50
N PHE A 283 23.10 -24.65 0.99
CA PHE A 283 21.68 -24.37 1.07
C PHE A 283 21.18 -24.23 2.51
N GLU A 284 21.56 -25.13 3.40
CA GLU A 284 21.20 -25.08 4.82
C GLU A 284 21.79 -23.83 5.50
N LEU A 285 23.07 -23.53 5.25
CA LEU A 285 23.73 -22.34 5.78
C LEU A 285 23.03 -21.04 5.35
N ILE A 286 22.74 -20.90 4.07
CA ILE A 286 22.03 -19.72 3.54
C ILE A 286 20.63 -19.63 4.12
N THR A 287 19.91 -20.75 4.21
CA THR A 287 18.56 -20.79 4.78
C THR A 287 18.54 -20.34 6.24
N ILE A 288 19.45 -20.86 7.05
CA ILE A 288 19.57 -20.50 8.48
C ILE A 288 19.98 -19.04 8.63
N SER A 289 20.95 -18.59 7.85
CA SER A 289 21.42 -17.20 7.88
C SER A 289 20.32 -16.21 7.52
N LEU A 290 19.53 -16.51 6.47
CA LEU A 290 18.37 -15.72 6.10
C LEU A 290 17.32 -15.71 7.19
N ALA A 291 16.99 -16.87 7.78
CA ALA A 291 15.99 -16.97 8.84
C ALA A 291 16.38 -16.13 10.06
N ILE A 292 17.64 -16.17 10.49
CA ILE A 292 18.14 -15.35 11.62
C ILE A 292 18.02 -13.86 11.32
N VAL A 293 18.46 -13.43 10.15
CA VAL A 293 18.42 -12.01 9.77
C VAL A 293 16.98 -11.52 9.63
N ILE A 294 16.09 -12.33 9.06
CA ILE A 294 14.67 -12.00 8.93
C ILE A 294 14.02 -11.88 10.30
N GLU A 295 14.28 -12.82 11.21
CA GLU A 295 13.76 -12.78 12.57
C GLU A 295 14.24 -11.54 13.33
N ASP A 296 15.53 -11.18 13.21
CA ASP A 296 16.06 -9.96 13.82
C ASP A 296 15.41 -8.69 13.26
N ILE A 297 15.23 -8.61 11.94
CA ILE A 297 14.57 -7.48 11.28
C ILE A 297 13.12 -7.36 11.75
N GLU A 298 12.36 -8.46 11.76
CA GLU A 298 10.94 -8.45 12.17
C GLU A 298 10.78 -8.14 13.66
N LYS A 299 11.63 -8.69 14.53
CA LYS A 299 11.65 -8.36 15.97
C LYS A 299 11.98 -6.89 16.21
N ASN A 300 12.97 -6.35 15.51
CA ASN A 300 13.34 -4.93 15.62
C ASN A 300 12.23 -4.00 15.11
N ILE A 301 11.42 -4.44 14.14
CA ILE A 301 10.23 -3.71 13.70
C ILE A 301 9.16 -3.72 14.79
N LEU A 302 8.98 -4.85 15.49
CA LEU A 302 8.01 -4.97 16.59
C LEU A 302 8.37 -4.14 17.82
N ILE A 303 9.67 -4.00 18.12
CA ILE A 303 10.15 -3.22 19.28
C ILE A 303 10.06 -1.71 19.04
N ARG A 304 10.13 -1.25 17.78
CA ARG A 304 10.08 0.18 17.43
C ARG A 304 8.66 0.72 17.19
N ASN A 305 7.67 -0.11 17.27
CA ASN A 305 6.23 0.20 17.16
C ASN A 305 5.53 0.05 18.51
#